data_b3ddd6311dcce8b57fb72fba8ea395db
#
_entry.id   b3ddd6311dcce8b57fb72fba8ea395db
#
_cell.length_a   1.000
_cell.length_b   1.000
_cell.length_c   1.000
_cell.angle_alpha   90.00
_cell.angle_beta   90.00
_cell.angle_gamma   90.00
#
_symmetry.space_group_name_H-M   'P 1'
#
loop_
_entity.id
_entity.type
_entity.pdbx_description
1 polymer ?
#
loop_
_entity_poly.entity_id
_entity_poly.type
_entity_poly.pdbx_seq_one_letter_code
_entity_poly.pdbx_strand_id
1 'polypeptide(L)'
;MIGRFLDSFQPHVDSISVVRATGNQSPDRTLEIAKERGCITGEYWNAPDRQWEHVDNFAAARNQSFALAPEGTDYLMWADCDDLLGDSGAAVLRLLRDGKDPQADVLYAPYVTNASGSYARRVRLLKASAFDKWINAVHEDIEHKPGSKLSWAHELQVIHLPVNNKRGSVVRNRRILEAIPETERTGREWWFLFRECETQEDIPKAMQAAVIATGRDDLGDEEKFVAYQTIGRWLKDVDEAERPLLEAVRLMPHRREGYAELAKVHLARGSASKALAYVNAMEAQPMPDEASWTHDASLYGWRAHDLKCLALAKAGQTKESERLRKDWLKRYKPRIAVGHPAGRGAKDIEVRKMWLERAAQPERVAYYFGICESDKEIVEELQHYPHGMAQAVPEGYSSAVANYNAAARAATAAGARIFIMAQSDVYPPHGWDEQVFQAMKPHMDKPTVLHVSDGFDKPDQKLMTIMTFNWRWWLGRDWLLCPEYDGYWSDTEFSFRAYRDGVVEDARHIQFYHDHPLFTKAATDECYRRQQNPEANERGKAVFKRRNPDAVAEGWVP
;
A
#
# COMPACT_ATOMS: atom_id res chain seq x y z
N MET A 1 -15.82 15.64 11.96
CA MET A 1 -15.09 14.47 12.49
C MET A 1 -15.45 14.19 13.94
N ILE A 2 -15.21 15.08 14.88
CA ILE A 2 -15.42 14.83 16.31
C ILE A 2 -16.82 14.32 16.67
N GLY A 3 -17.89 14.85 16.06
CA GLY A 3 -19.27 14.38 16.33
C GLY A 3 -19.45 12.89 16.01
N ARG A 4 -19.00 12.43 14.84
CA ARG A 4 -19.06 11.03 14.43
C ARG A 4 -18.23 10.12 15.35
N PHE A 5 -17.05 10.57 15.77
CA PHE A 5 -16.22 9.89 16.75
C PHE A 5 -16.98 9.71 18.09
N LEU A 6 -17.56 10.80 18.62
CA LEU A 6 -18.30 10.76 19.87
C LEU A 6 -19.54 9.86 19.78
N ASP A 7 -20.28 9.89 18.68
CA ASP A 7 -21.42 9.00 18.46
C ASP A 7 -21.01 7.51 18.49
N SER A 8 -19.79 7.20 18.04
CA SER A 8 -19.26 5.83 18.00
C SER A 8 -18.73 5.34 19.36
N PHE A 9 -18.03 6.18 20.11
CA PHE A 9 -17.33 5.75 21.33
C PHE A 9 -18.11 6.03 22.62
N GLN A 10 -18.79 7.18 22.71
CA GLN A 10 -19.44 7.66 23.94
C GLN A 10 -20.44 6.67 24.57
N PRO A 11 -21.23 5.86 23.81
CA PRO A 11 -22.12 4.87 24.40
C PRO A 11 -21.40 3.72 25.12
N HIS A 12 -20.10 3.56 24.92
CA HIS A 12 -19.33 2.38 25.33
C HIS A 12 -18.24 2.66 26.37
N VAL A 13 -18.00 3.92 26.72
CA VAL A 13 -17.00 4.37 27.71
C VAL A 13 -17.64 5.29 28.74
N ASP A 14 -17.05 5.36 29.94
CA ASP A 14 -17.63 6.16 31.03
C ASP A 14 -17.25 7.65 30.92
N SER A 15 -16.10 7.95 30.31
CA SER A 15 -15.65 9.31 30.05
C SER A 15 -14.80 9.40 28.80
N ILE A 16 -14.80 10.58 28.17
CA ILE A 16 -13.94 10.88 27.02
C ILE A 16 -13.19 12.18 27.32
N SER A 17 -11.86 12.12 27.23
CA SER A 17 -10.98 13.30 27.29
C SER A 17 -10.54 13.68 25.87
N VAL A 18 -10.79 14.91 25.47
CA VAL A 18 -10.44 15.43 24.14
C VAL A 18 -9.39 16.53 24.30
N VAL A 19 -8.20 16.29 23.81
CA VAL A 19 -7.16 17.31 23.69
C VAL A 19 -7.05 17.75 22.24
N ARG A 20 -7.28 19.04 22.00
CA ARG A 20 -7.04 19.65 20.69
C ARG A 20 -5.56 19.96 20.55
N ALA A 21 -4.94 19.44 19.49
CA ALA A 21 -3.54 19.60 19.18
C ALA A 21 -3.38 19.99 17.69
N THR A 22 -3.45 21.28 17.40
CA THR A 22 -3.54 21.83 16.04
C THR A 22 -2.36 22.72 15.64
N GLY A 23 -1.34 22.82 16.50
CA GLY A 23 -0.27 23.78 16.28
C GLY A 23 -0.81 25.22 16.28
N ASN A 24 -0.29 26.07 15.39
CA ASN A 24 -0.71 27.48 15.29
C ASN A 24 -1.91 27.70 14.34
N GLN A 25 -2.64 26.66 13.97
CA GLN A 25 -3.87 26.83 13.20
C GLN A 25 -4.96 27.49 14.03
N SER A 26 -5.82 28.24 13.35
CA SER A 26 -7.00 28.83 13.99
C SER A 26 -7.85 27.75 14.66
N PRO A 27 -8.34 28.00 15.87
CA PRO A 27 -9.24 27.08 16.56
C PRO A 27 -10.47 26.75 15.73
N ASP A 28 -10.78 25.46 15.64
CA ASP A 28 -12.04 24.97 15.10
C ASP A 28 -13.05 24.69 16.21
N ARG A 29 -14.24 24.20 15.86
CA ARG A 29 -15.31 23.90 16.80
C ARG A 29 -15.15 22.59 17.58
N THR A 30 -14.00 21.90 17.48
CA THR A 30 -13.79 20.57 18.08
C THR A 30 -14.03 20.59 19.60
N LEU A 31 -13.45 21.54 20.31
CA LEU A 31 -13.61 21.60 21.77
C LEU A 31 -15.00 22.10 22.19
N GLU A 32 -15.63 22.96 21.40
CA GLU A 32 -17.02 23.39 21.63
C GLU A 32 -17.96 22.19 21.60
N ILE A 33 -17.90 21.40 20.50
CA ILE A 33 -18.71 20.18 20.31
C ILE A 33 -18.41 19.14 21.41
N ALA A 34 -17.13 18.96 21.77
CA ALA A 34 -16.75 18.03 22.82
C ALA A 34 -17.35 18.44 24.19
N LYS A 35 -17.30 19.74 24.56
CA LYS A 35 -17.91 20.27 25.78
C LYS A 35 -19.42 20.10 25.78
N GLU A 36 -20.11 20.41 24.67
CA GLU A 36 -21.56 20.22 24.54
C GLU A 36 -21.97 18.74 24.74
N ARG A 37 -21.09 17.80 24.43
CA ARG A 37 -21.28 16.36 24.62
C ARG A 37 -20.79 15.85 25.99
N GLY A 38 -20.38 16.73 26.90
CA GLY A 38 -19.95 16.35 28.25
C GLY A 38 -18.54 15.76 28.34
N CYS A 39 -17.70 15.96 27.32
CA CYS A 39 -16.31 15.51 27.36
C CYS A 39 -15.44 16.40 28.22
N ILE A 40 -14.39 15.83 28.82
CA ILE A 40 -13.30 16.56 29.45
C ILE A 40 -12.42 17.13 28.34
N THR A 41 -12.08 18.39 28.38
CA THR A 41 -11.38 19.05 27.27
C THR A 41 -10.08 19.72 27.72
N GLY A 42 -9.07 19.66 26.85
CA GLY A 42 -7.80 20.34 27.02
C GLY A 42 -7.25 20.83 25.68
N GLU A 43 -6.19 21.61 25.74
CA GLU A 43 -5.46 22.09 24.56
C GLU A 43 -3.98 21.82 24.71
N TYR A 44 -3.37 21.26 23.68
CA TYR A 44 -1.94 21.14 23.56
C TYR A 44 -1.40 22.25 22.66
N TRP A 45 -0.39 22.96 23.13
CA TRP A 45 0.29 24.02 22.41
C TRP A 45 1.72 23.59 22.09
N ASN A 46 2.18 23.90 20.89
CA ASN A 46 3.56 23.70 20.50
C ASN A 46 4.53 24.48 21.41
N ALA A 47 5.76 24.04 21.49
CA ALA A 47 6.82 24.78 22.14
C ALA A 47 6.92 26.22 21.58
N PRO A 48 7.24 27.24 22.41
CA PRO A 48 7.20 28.66 22.00
C PRO A 48 8.10 29.00 20.80
N ASP A 49 9.16 28.24 20.60
CA ASP A 49 10.11 28.36 19.47
C ASP A 49 9.63 27.63 18.21
N ARG A 50 8.55 26.86 18.28
CA ARG A 50 7.99 26.04 17.19
C ARG A 50 6.66 26.60 16.70
N GLN A 51 6.74 27.71 15.98
CA GLN A 51 5.58 28.39 15.37
C GLN A 51 5.09 27.66 14.10
N TRP A 52 4.75 26.35 14.25
CA TRP A 52 4.31 25.51 13.15
C TRP A 52 2.78 25.46 13.06
N GLU A 53 2.27 25.31 11.84
CA GLU A 53 0.83 25.08 11.59
C GLU A 53 0.35 23.71 12.07
N HIS A 54 1.27 22.79 12.35
CA HIS A 54 0.98 21.45 12.84
C HIS A 54 1.59 21.22 14.22
N VAL A 55 1.12 20.14 14.88
CA VAL A 55 1.64 19.68 16.18
C VAL A 55 3.12 19.37 16.09
N ASP A 56 3.88 19.74 17.10
CA ASP A 56 5.31 19.49 17.19
C ASP A 56 5.66 18.20 17.96
N ASN A 57 4.75 17.69 18.80
CA ASN A 57 4.96 16.48 19.59
C ASN A 57 3.63 15.79 19.91
N PHE A 58 3.33 14.73 19.16
CA PHE A 58 2.10 13.96 19.35
C PHE A 58 2.08 13.20 20.68
N ALA A 59 3.21 12.63 21.12
CA ALA A 59 3.28 11.92 22.40
C ALA A 59 2.97 12.86 23.57
N ALA A 60 3.46 14.10 23.54
CA ALA A 60 3.16 15.10 24.56
C ALA A 60 1.66 15.44 24.59
N ALA A 61 1.03 15.62 23.42
CA ALA A 61 -0.41 15.86 23.31
C ALA A 61 -1.23 14.67 23.85
N ARG A 62 -0.82 13.42 23.55
CA ARG A 62 -1.48 12.22 24.08
C ARG A 62 -1.26 12.03 25.57
N ASN A 63 -0.07 12.32 26.10
CA ASN A 63 0.17 12.33 27.54
C ASN A 63 -0.75 13.31 28.26
N GLN A 64 -0.94 14.50 27.70
CA GLN A 64 -1.88 15.47 28.24
C GLN A 64 -3.33 14.95 28.21
N SER A 65 -3.73 14.24 27.15
CA SER A 65 -5.09 13.68 27.07
C SER A 65 -5.32 12.58 28.12
N PHE A 66 -4.32 11.73 28.37
CA PHE A 66 -4.39 10.69 29.39
C PHE A 66 -4.35 11.26 30.82
N ALA A 67 -3.61 12.36 31.04
CA ALA A 67 -3.59 13.06 32.33
C ALA A 67 -4.94 13.71 32.71
N LEU A 68 -5.84 13.89 31.75
CA LEU A 68 -7.21 14.36 31.98
C LEU A 68 -8.19 13.22 32.37
N ALA A 69 -7.73 11.98 32.40
CA ALA A 69 -8.59 10.87 32.82
C ALA A 69 -9.04 11.08 34.28
N PRO A 70 -10.32 10.82 34.62
CA PRO A 70 -10.81 10.97 36.01
C PRO A 70 -10.02 10.08 36.99
N GLU A 71 -9.92 10.54 38.23
CA GLU A 71 -9.36 9.74 39.32
C GLU A 71 -10.17 8.45 39.49
N GLY A 72 -9.48 7.31 39.67
CA GLY A 72 -10.12 6.01 39.78
C GLY A 72 -10.44 5.34 38.44
N THR A 73 -9.95 5.87 37.32
CA THR A 73 -10.07 5.19 36.00
C THR A 73 -9.35 3.84 36.03
N ASP A 74 -10.06 2.76 35.71
CA ASP A 74 -9.48 1.41 35.65
C ASP A 74 -8.72 1.16 34.34
N TYR A 75 -9.28 1.58 33.21
CA TYR A 75 -8.74 1.35 31.87
C TYR A 75 -8.63 2.64 31.07
N LEU A 76 -7.54 2.76 30.33
CA LEU A 76 -7.29 3.82 29.36
C LEU A 76 -7.36 3.28 27.95
N MET A 77 -8.06 3.98 27.09
CA MET A 77 -8.13 3.70 25.65
C MET A 77 -7.84 4.99 24.87
N TRP A 78 -7.23 4.88 23.71
CA TRP A 78 -7.01 6.02 22.84
C TRP A 78 -7.61 5.79 21.46
N ALA A 79 -8.01 6.86 20.80
CA ALA A 79 -8.44 6.88 19.42
C ALA A 79 -8.27 8.29 18.85
N ASP A 80 -8.13 8.38 17.53
CA ASP A 80 -8.09 9.66 16.82
C ASP A 80 -9.51 10.11 16.43
N CYS A 81 -9.73 11.40 16.21
CA CYS A 81 -11.07 11.92 15.89
C CYS A 81 -11.65 11.40 14.55
N ASP A 82 -10.84 10.75 13.73
CA ASP A 82 -11.22 10.08 12.49
C ASP A 82 -11.31 8.55 12.63
N ASP A 83 -11.19 8.03 13.87
CA ASP A 83 -11.43 6.63 14.18
C ASP A 83 -12.91 6.36 14.50
N LEU A 84 -13.34 5.12 14.24
CA LEU A 84 -14.62 4.56 14.68
C LEU A 84 -14.39 3.26 15.45
N LEU A 85 -15.25 3.01 16.41
CA LEU A 85 -15.30 1.73 17.11
C LEU A 85 -16.16 0.75 16.31
N GLY A 86 -15.60 -0.41 15.93
CA GLY A 86 -16.37 -1.46 15.29
C GLY A 86 -17.36 -2.16 16.27
N ASP A 87 -18.38 -2.81 15.75
CA ASP A 87 -19.39 -3.50 16.58
C ASP A 87 -18.80 -4.52 17.54
N SER A 88 -17.78 -5.27 17.10
CA SER A 88 -17.03 -6.21 17.94
C SER A 88 -16.25 -5.48 19.03
N GLY A 89 -15.65 -4.33 18.74
CA GLY A 89 -14.96 -3.49 19.72
C GLY A 89 -15.93 -2.97 20.78
N ALA A 90 -17.12 -2.52 20.38
CA ALA A 90 -18.18 -2.12 21.30
C ALA A 90 -18.61 -3.25 22.24
N ALA A 91 -18.66 -4.50 21.74
CA ALA A 91 -18.96 -5.67 22.56
C ALA A 91 -17.88 -5.92 23.62
N VAL A 92 -16.58 -5.79 23.24
CA VAL A 92 -15.46 -5.93 24.20
C VAL A 92 -15.55 -4.90 25.31
N LEU A 93 -15.79 -3.62 24.98
CA LEU A 93 -15.90 -2.55 26.01
C LEU A 93 -17.09 -2.78 26.94
N ARG A 94 -18.22 -3.30 26.44
CA ARG A 94 -19.35 -3.69 27.31
C ARG A 94 -18.98 -4.80 28.29
N LEU A 95 -18.24 -5.83 27.84
CA LEU A 95 -17.79 -6.90 28.73
C LEU A 95 -16.87 -6.39 29.85
N LEU A 96 -16.00 -5.42 29.54
CA LEU A 96 -15.15 -4.77 30.56
C LEU A 96 -16.00 -3.99 31.57
N ARG A 97 -16.98 -3.21 31.09
CA ARG A 97 -17.92 -2.49 31.96
C ARG A 97 -18.71 -3.43 32.87
N ASP A 98 -19.06 -4.61 32.39
CA ASP A 98 -19.72 -5.67 33.15
C ASP A 98 -18.78 -6.42 34.12
N GLY A 99 -17.54 -5.95 34.29
CA GLY A 99 -16.55 -6.47 35.23
C GLY A 99 -15.80 -7.71 34.76
N LYS A 100 -15.83 -8.04 33.46
CA LYS A 100 -15.02 -9.13 32.91
C LYS A 100 -13.59 -8.67 32.68
N ASP A 101 -12.67 -9.10 33.55
CA ASP A 101 -11.24 -8.83 33.42
C ASP A 101 -10.66 -9.58 32.19
N PRO A 102 -9.96 -8.91 31.27
CA PRO A 102 -9.32 -9.55 30.11
C PRO A 102 -8.12 -10.42 30.48
N GLN A 103 -7.77 -10.54 31.77
CA GLN A 103 -6.61 -11.27 32.30
C GLN A 103 -5.25 -10.77 31.75
N ALA A 104 -5.24 -9.53 31.26
CA ALA A 104 -4.08 -8.83 30.73
C ALA A 104 -4.10 -7.38 31.21
N ASP A 105 -2.91 -6.78 31.25
CA ASP A 105 -2.75 -5.39 31.65
C ASP A 105 -2.69 -4.46 30.43
N VAL A 106 -2.25 -4.97 29.29
CA VAL A 106 -2.11 -4.24 28.02
C VAL A 106 -2.68 -5.08 26.88
N LEU A 107 -3.62 -4.51 26.14
CA LEU A 107 -4.26 -5.16 24.99
C LEU A 107 -3.82 -4.52 23.68
N TYR A 108 -3.18 -5.33 22.86
CA TYR A 108 -2.95 -5.02 21.45
C TYR A 108 -4.21 -5.34 20.66
N ALA A 109 -4.57 -4.46 19.73
CA ALA A 109 -5.78 -4.61 18.93
C ALA A 109 -5.53 -4.29 17.45
N PRO A 110 -6.35 -4.82 16.53
CA PRO A 110 -6.30 -4.44 15.13
C PRO A 110 -6.66 -2.96 14.94
N TYR A 111 -5.77 -2.23 14.29
CA TYR A 111 -6.03 -0.90 13.75
C TYR A 111 -6.26 -1.03 12.25
N VAL A 112 -7.52 -1.04 11.86
CA VAL A 112 -7.93 -1.27 10.46
C VAL A 112 -7.84 0.05 9.71
N THR A 113 -6.90 0.15 8.78
CA THR A 113 -6.56 1.42 8.10
C THR A 113 -7.24 1.62 6.76
N ASN A 114 -7.98 0.63 6.27
CA ASN A 114 -8.71 0.75 4.99
C ASN A 114 -9.59 -0.47 4.70
N ALA A 115 -10.35 -0.39 3.60
CA ALA A 115 -11.19 -1.47 3.10
C ALA A 115 -10.44 -2.75 2.68
N SER A 116 -9.10 -2.74 2.59
CA SER A 116 -8.30 -3.93 2.23
C SER A 116 -8.13 -4.93 3.37
N GLY A 117 -8.63 -4.61 4.57
CA GLY A 117 -8.47 -5.45 5.75
C GLY A 117 -7.03 -5.47 6.31
N SER A 118 -6.12 -4.66 5.76
CA SER A 118 -4.80 -4.50 6.36
C SER A 118 -4.94 -3.81 7.71
N TYR A 119 -4.29 -4.35 8.71
CA TYR A 119 -4.27 -3.77 10.04
C TYR A 119 -2.85 -3.71 10.59
N ALA A 120 -2.59 -2.70 11.40
CA ALA A 120 -1.42 -2.64 12.25
C ALA A 120 -1.78 -3.09 13.66
N ARG A 121 -0.85 -3.70 14.36
CA ARG A 121 -0.99 -3.98 15.80
C ARG A 121 -0.72 -2.70 16.57
N ARG A 122 -1.64 -2.28 17.44
CA ARG A 122 -1.48 -1.13 18.31
C ARG A 122 -1.94 -1.45 19.72
N VAL A 123 -1.25 -0.95 20.71
CA VAL A 123 -1.81 -0.90 22.05
C VAL A 123 -3.03 0.00 21.99
N ARG A 124 -4.22 -0.54 22.28
CA ARG A 124 -5.47 0.23 22.22
C ARG A 124 -6.12 0.41 23.58
N LEU A 125 -5.98 -0.57 24.44
CA LEU A 125 -6.55 -0.56 25.77
C LEU A 125 -5.51 -1.05 26.77
N LEU A 126 -5.41 -0.39 27.92
CA LEU A 126 -4.54 -0.82 28.99
C LEU A 126 -5.12 -0.44 30.34
N LYS A 127 -4.78 -1.20 31.39
CA LYS A 127 -5.08 -0.80 32.76
C LYS A 127 -4.35 0.53 33.07
N ALA A 128 -5.01 1.48 33.69
CA ALA A 128 -4.39 2.76 34.06
C ALA A 128 -3.15 2.54 34.95
N SER A 129 -3.17 1.49 35.78
CA SER A 129 -2.03 1.09 36.61
C SER A 129 -0.80 0.62 35.82
N ALA A 130 -0.99 0.13 34.59
CA ALA A 130 0.07 -0.34 33.70
C ALA A 130 0.63 0.74 32.79
N PHE A 131 -0.05 1.87 32.66
CA PHE A 131 0.42 3.00 31.87
C PHE A 131 1.64 3.66 32.52
N ASP A 132 2.66 3.96 31.72
CA ASP A 132 3.78 4.81 32.12
C ASP A 132 3.70 6.15 31.39
N LYS A 133 3.91 6.15 30.08
CA LYS A 133 3.84 7.38 29.25
C LYS A 133 3.69 7.06 27.76
N TRP A 134 3.32 8.06 26.99
CA TRP A 134 3.51 8.08 25.55
C TRP A 134 4.92 8.57 25.20
N ILE A 135 5.55 7.95 24.25
CA ILE A 135 6.91 8.22 23.77
C ILE A 135 6.91 8.50 22.26
N ASN A 136 7.97 9.10 21.77
CA ASN A 136 8.22 9.55 20.41
C ASN A 136 7.32 10.69 19.95
N ALA A 137 7.93 11.78 19.50
CA ALA A 137 7.23 13.01 19.07
C ALA A 137 6.32 12.79 17.86
N VAL A 138 6.62 11.77 17.02
CA VAL A 138 5.83 11.28 15.90
C VAL A 138 6.00 9.77 15.80
N HIS A 139 5.01 9.08 15.24
CA HIS A 139 4.90 7.61 15.31
C HIS A 139 4.92 7.13 16.76
N GLU A 140 4.16 7.84 17.57
CA GLU A 140 4.08 7.67 19.01
C GLU A 140 3.65 6.26 19.40
N ASP A 141 4.17 5.82 20.55
CA ASP A 141 3.86 4.51 21.12
C ASP A 141 3.63 4.64 22.63
N ILE A 142 3.03 3.64 23.23
CA ILE A 142 2.80 3.58 24.68
C ILE A 142 3.91 2.78 25.34
N GLU A 143 4.66 3.41 26.23
CA GLU A 143 5.50 2.71 27.19
C GLU A 143 4.64 2.26 28.37
N HIS A 144 4.70 0.98 28.68
CA HIS A 144 3.98 0.40 29.80
C HIS A 144 4.96 -0.06 30.88
N LYS A 145 4.49 -0.14 32.12
CA LYS A 145 5.33 -0.51 33.25
C LYS A 145 5.92 -1.92 33.09
N PRO A 146 7.16 -2.14 33.54
CA PRO A 146 7.79 -3.44 33.50
C PRO A 146 6.95 -4.52 34.20
N GLY A 147 6.89 -5.72 33.59
CA GLY A 147 6.12 -6.84 34.13
C GLY A 147 4.63 -6.84 33.77
N SER A 148 4.14 -5.85 33.02
CA SER A 148 2.75 -5.85 32.52
C SER A 148 2.47 -7.04 31.63
N LYS A 149 1.32 -7.70 31.86
CA LYS A 149 0.87 -8.81 31.02
C LYS A 149 0.26 -8.30 29.73
N LEU A 150 0.83 -8.75 28.60
CA LEU A 150 0.39 -8.38 27.27
C LEU A 150 -0.55 -9.44 26.71
N SER A 151 -1.56 -9.03 25.97
CA SER A 151 -2.45 -9.94 25.25
C SER A 151 -2.96 -9.32 23.94
N TRP A 152 -3.50 -10.16 23.10
CA TRP A 152 -4.09 -9.77 21.82
C TRP A 152 -5.62 -9.82 21.88
N ALA A 153 -6.27 -8.70 21.59
CA ALA A 153 -7.72 -8.57 21.54
C ALA A 153 -8.19 -8.38 20.09
N HIS A 154 -8.35 -9.48 19.38
CA HIS A 154 -8.74 -9.46 17.96
C HIS A 154 -10.08 -8.76 17.72
N GLU A 155 -10.99 -8.86 18.67
CA GLU A 155 -12.34 -8.32 18.60
C GLU A 155 -12.39 -6.81 18.88
N LEU A 156 -11.36 -6.24 19.52
CA LEU A 156 -11.31 -4.80 19.80
C LEU A 156 -10.88 -4.01 18.56
N GLN A 157 -11.68 -4.04 17.53
CA GLN A 157 -11.39 -3.36 16.27
C GLN A 157 -11.65 -1.86 16.34
N VAL A 158 -10.65 -1.08 15.97
CA VAL A 158 -10.74 0.36 15.73
C VAL A 158 -10.50 0.61 14.24
N ILE A 159 -11.46 1.26 13.60
CA ILE A 159 -11.47 1.50 12.15
C ILE A 159 -11.02 2.94 11.91
N HIS A 160 -9.92 3.11 11.23
CA HIS A 160 -9.39 4.42 10.86
C HIS A 160 -9.95 4.88 9.51
N LEU A 161 -10.61 6.03 9.52
CA LEU A 161 -11.20 6.67 8.33
C LEU A 161 -10.50 8.03 8.10
N PRO A 162 -9.28 8.03 7.57
CA PRO A 162 -8.49 9.25 7.42
C PRO A 162 -9.15 10.24 6.46
N VAL A 163 -9.22 11.49 6.88
CA VAL A 163 -9.79 12.60 6.08
C VAL A 163 -8.69 13.37 5.36
N ASN A 164 -7.42 13.16 5.70
CA ASN A 164 -6.31 13.98 5.27
C ASN A 164 -5.28 13.27 4.38
N ASN A 165 -4.63 14.08 3.57
CA ASN A 165 -3.62 13.78 2.58
C ASN A 165 -2.32 13.23 3.20
N LYS A 166 -1.94 11.99 2.82
CA LYS A 166 -0.68 11.35 3.26
C LYS A 166 0.59 12.16 2.96
N ARG A 167 0.64 12.92 1.85
CA ARG A 167 1.82 13.74 1.52
C ARG A 167 2.09 14.83 2.57
N GLY A 168 1.05 15.49 3.07
CA GLY A 168 1.18 16.48 4.15
C GLY A 168 1.71 15.88 5.45
N SER A 169 1.33 14.64 5.78
CA SER A 169 1.81 13.95 6.99
C SER A 169 3.30 13.61 6.92
N VAL A 170 3.80 13.15 5.77
CA VAL A 170 5.23 12.79 5.60
C VAL A 170 6.13 14.02 5.76
N VAL A 171 5.77 15.16 5.16
CA VAL A 171 6.53 16.42 5.31
C VAL A 171 6.53 16.90 6.76
N ARG A 172 5.37 16.84 7.42
CA ARG A 172 5.22 17.19 8.84
C ARG A 172 6.08 16.30 9.74
N ASN A 173 5.98 14.98 9.57
CA ASN A 173 6.68 14.00 10.38
C ASN A 173 8.20 14.17 10.27
N ARG A 174 8.71 14.32 9.05
CA ARG A 174 10.12 14.62 8.81
C ARG A 174 10.56 15.89 9.54
N ARG A 175 9.79 16.96 9.45
CA ARG A 175 10.10 18.24 10.13
C ARG A 175 10.17 18.07 11.65
N ILE A 176 9.26 17.29 12.24
CA ILE A 176 9.28 16.99 13.67
C ILE A 176 10.56 16.24 14.05
N LEU A 177 10.89 15.18 13.30
CA LEU A 177 12.09 14.38 13.55
C LEU A 177 13.39 15.17 13.39
N GLU A 178 13.46 16.03 12.37
CA GLU A 178 14.62 16.90 12.13
C GLU A 178 14.82 17.96 13.21
N ALA A 179 13.75 18.39 13.88
CA ALA A 179 13.82 19.35 14.96
C ALA A 179 14.30 18.76 16.29
N ILE A 180 14.38 17.44 16.43
CA ILE A 180 15.01 16.79 17.58
C ILE A 180 16.52 16.88 17.40
N PRO A 181 17.30 17.39 18.38
CA PRO A 181 18.74 17.40 18.30
C PRO A 181 19.31 16.01 18.00
N GLU A 182 20.30 15.89 17.12
CA GLU A 182 20.85 14.59 16.70
C GLU A 182 21.36 13.74 17.86
N THR A 183 21.90 14.40 18.89
CA THR A 183 22.41 13.75 20.12
C THR A 183 21.30 13.20 21.03
N GLU A 184 20.07 13.67 20.85
CA GLU A 184 18.91 13.26 21.65
C GLU A 184 18.03 12.26 20.91
N ARG A 185 18.21 12.10 19.58
CA ARG A 185 17.42 11.14 18.79
C ARG A 185 17.68 9.72 19.22
N THR A 186 16.60 9.02 19.51
CA THR A 186 16.60 7.57 19.73
C THR A 186 16.86 6.79 18.43
N GLY A 187 17.19 5.51 18.52
CA GLY A 187 17.32 4.63 17.36
C GLY A 187 16.03 4.58 16.53
N ARG A 188 14.87 4.56 17.20
CA ARG A 188 13.57 4.54 16.56
C ARG A 188 13.27 5.85 15.82
N GLU A 189 13.64 7.01 16.34
CA GLU A 189 13.47 8.30 15.67
C GLU A 189 14.40 8.43 14.45
N TRP A 190 15.63 7.90 14.53
CA TRP A 190 16.50 7.79 13.36
C TRP A 190 15.93 6.87 12.29
N TRP A 191 15.33 5.73 12.69
CA TRP A 191 14.68 4.81 11.78
C TRP A 191 13.45 5.44 11.09
N PHE A 192 12.62 6.18 11.81
CA PHE A 192 11.51 6.91 11.20
C PHE A 192 11.99 8.05 10.30
N LEU A 193 13.04 8.78 10.68
CA LEU A 193 13.63 9.79 9.81
C LEU A 193 14.12 9.17 8.48
N PHE A 194 14.77 8.03 8.55
CA PHE A 194 15.12 7.24 7.37
C PHE A 194 13.88 6.97 6.50
N ARG A 195 12.79 6.45 7.08
CA ARG A 195 11.56 6.11 6.36
C ARG A 195 10.87 7.34 5.74
N GLU A 196 10.83 8.46 6.44
CA GLU A 196 10.24 9.70 5.93
C GLU A 196 11.08 10.30 4.78
N CYS A 197 12.42 10.25 4.88
CA CYS A 197 13.31 10.67 3.80
C CYS A 197 13.22 9.74 2.59
N GLU A 198 13.14 8.42 2.79
CA GLU A 198 12.93 7.44 1.71
C GLU A 198 11.62 7.73 0.95
N THR A 199 10.54 7.99 1.66
CA THR A 199 9.23 8.31 1.06
C THR A 199 9.26 9.63 0.26
N GLN A 200 10.13 10.55 0.62
CA GLN A 200 10.34 11.82 -0.08
C GLN A 200 11.44 11.74 -1.15
N GLU A 201 11.99 10.55 -1.42
CA GLU A 201 13.06 10.31 -2.40
C GLU A 201 14.37 11.06 -2.08
N ASP A 202 14.55 11.51 -0.83
CA ASP A 202 15.81 12.08 -0.35
C ASP A 202 16.78 10.95 0.06
N ILE A 203 17.25 10.21 -0.94
CA ILE A 203 18.06 9.00 -0.74
C ILE A 203 19.37 9.26 0.03
N PRO A 204 20.11 10.37 -0.20
CA PRO A 204 21.33 10.64 0.58
C PRO A 204 21.06 10.75 2.09
N LYS A 205 20.02 11.48 2.47
CA LYS A 205 19.66 11.67 3.87
C LYS A 205 19.04 10.41 4.48
N ALA A 206 18.22 9.71 3.70
CA ALA A 206 17.67 8.42 4.09
C ALA A 206 18.79 7.40 4.38
N MET A 207 19.81 7.32 3.52
CA MET A 207 20.98 6.46 3.73
C MET A 207 21.74 6.82 5.01
N GLN A 208 22.02 8.10 5.24
CA GLN A 208 22.68 8.57 6.46
C GLN A 208 21.88 8.16 7.71
N ALA A 209 20.57 8.43 7.72
CA ALA A 209 19.70 8.11 8.85
C ALA A 209 19.61 6.58 9.08
N ALA A 210 19.53 5.77 8.02
CA ALA A 210 19.51 4.31 8.12
C ALA A 210 20.81 3.76 8.72
N VAL A 211 21.97 4.26 8.28
CA VAL A 211 23.28 3.84 8.82
C VAL A 211 23.41 4.18 10.30
N ILE A 212 22.99 5.39 10.71
CA ILE A 212 22.99 5.77 12.13
C ILE A 212 22.04 4.88 12.92
N ALA A 213 20.81 4.67 12.43
CA ALA A 213 19.82 3.84 13.09
C ALA A 213 20.33 2.40 13.34
N THR A 214 20.97 1.77 12.36
CA THR A 214 21.52 0.40 12.52
C THR A 214 22.61 0.31 13.58
N GLY A 215 23.34 1.37 13.87
CA GLY A 215 24.34 1.44 14.92
C GLY A 215 23.82 1.71 16.34
N ARG A 216 22.50 1.90 16.50
CA ARG A 216 21.89 2.22 17.80
C ARG A 216 21.51 0.96 18.57
N ASP A 217 21.88 0.86 19.84
CA ASP A 217 21.50 -0.28 20.69
C ASP A 217 20.03 -0.26 21.10
N ASP A 218 19.42 0.92 21.11
CA ASP A 218 18.03 1.16 21.46
C ASP A 218 17.03 0.95 20.28
N LEU A 219 17.49 0.44 19.13
CA LEU A 219 16.64 0.06 17.99
C LEU A 219 16.42 -1.45 17.94
N GLY A 220 15.18 -1.87 17.69
CA GLY A 220 14.81 -3.28 17.58
C GLY A 220 15.44 -4.00 16.38
N ASP A 221 15.56 -5.31 16.48
CA ASP A 221 16.21 -6.13 15.44
C ASP A 221 15.41 -6.11 14.12
N GLU A 222 14.09 -5.98 14.16
CA GLU A 222 13.27 -5.94 12.95
C GLU A 222 13.46 -4.63 12.18
N GLU A 223 13.51 -3.50 12.87
CA GLU A 223 13.82 -2.21 12.27
C GLU A 223 15.25 -2.18 11.70
N LYS A 224 16.23 -2.72 12.43
CA LYS A 224 17.60 -2.87 11.92
C LYS A 224 17.66 -3.76 10.69
N PHE A 225 16.91 -4.86 10.70
CA PHE A 225 16.80 -5.76 9.55
C PHE A 225 16.31 -5.05 8.30
N VAL A 226 15.24 -4.27 8.41
CA VAL A 226 14.69 -3.48 7.28
C VAL A 226 15.69 -2.42 6.82
N ALA A 227 16.34 -1.72 7.75
CA ALA A 227 17.34 -0.71 7.42
C ALA A 227 18.54 -1.32 6.68
N TYR A 228 19.09 -2.43 7.16
CA TYR A 228 20.19 -3.14 6.49
C TYR A 228 19.83 -3.64 5.10
N GLN A 229 18.61 -4.16 4.91
CA GLN A 229 18.15 -4.55 3.59
C GLN A 229 18.06 -3.36 2.64
N THR A 230 17.56 -2.23 3.11
CA THR A 230 17.41 -1.04 2.28
C THR A 230 18.76 -0.42 1.93
N ILE A 231 19.70 -0.37 2.89
CA ILE A 231 21.08 0.03 2.63
C ILE A 231 21.69 -0.85 1.54
N GLY A 232 21.58 -2.18 1.67
CA GLY A 232 22.11 -3.11 0.68
C GLY A 232 21.51 -2.95 -0.71
N ARG A 233 20.21 -2.64 -0.81
CA ARG A 233 19.55 -2.37 -2.10
C ARG A 233 20.00 -1.06 -2.76
N TRP A 234 20.36 -0.05 -1.99
CA TRP A 234 20.78 1.25 -2.51
C TRP A 234 22.25 1.32 -2.90
N LEU A 235 23.08 0.47 -2.32
CA LEU A 235 24.49 0.40 -2.68
C LEU A 235 24.64 -0.17 -4.09
N LYS A 236 25.35 0.58 -4.94
CA LYS A 236 25.60 0.19 -6.34
C LYS A 236 26.71 -0.85 -6.45
N ASP A 237 27.69 -0.74 -5.57
CA ASP A 237 28.78 -1.72 -5.49
C ASP A 237 28.30 -2.99 -4.79
N VAL A 238 28.51 -4.11 -5.46
CA VAL A 238 28.02 -5.42 -4.99
C VAL A 238 28.75 -5.89 -3.74
N ASP A 239 30.03 -5.59 -3.60
CA ASP A 239 30.84 -5.97 -2.43
C ASP A 239 30.44 -5.15 -1.21
N GLU A 240 30.14 -3.87 -1.41
CA GLU A 240 29.59 -3.01 -0.36
C GLU A 240 28.18 -3.42 0.04
N ALA A 241 27.33 -3.85 -0.91
CA ALA A 241 25.96 -4.28 -0.67
C ALA A 241 25.87 -5.60 0.11
N GLU A 242 26.81 -6.52 -0.08
CA GLU A 242 26.80 -7.86 0.56
C GLU A 242 26.85 -7.74 2.08
N ARG A 243 27.67 -6.85 2.63
CA ARG A 243 27.88 -6.71 4.08
C ARG A 243 26.61 -6.35 4.85
N PRO A 244 25.86 -5.28 4.53
CA PRO A 244 24.62 -4.98 5.24
C PRO A 244 23.55 -6.07 5.06
N LEU A 245 23.50 -6.74 3.91
CA LEU A 245 22.56 -7.84 3.69
C LEU A 245 22.89 -9.07 4.54
N LEU A 246 24.17 -9.35 4.78
CA LEU A 246 24.59 -10.41 5.72
C LEU A 246 24.22 -10.06 7.15
N GLU A 247 24.33 -8.79 7.57
CA GLU A 247 23.86 -8.35 8.88
C GLU A 247 22.33 -8.50 9.01
N ALA A 248 21.58 -8.20 7.97
CA ALA A 248 20.14 -8.47 7.96
C ALA A 248 19.84 -9.96 8.18
N VAL A 249 20.51 -10.85 7.45
CA VAL A 249 20.34 -12.30 7.64
C VAL A 249 20.77 -12.75 9.04
N ARG A 250 21.85 -12.19 9.59
CA ARG A 250 22.32 -12.51 10.95
C ARG A 250 21.29 -12.14 12.02
N LEU A 251 20.65 -10.98 11.87
CA LEU A 251 19.62 -10.51 12.81
C LEU A 251 18.34 -11.35 12.73
N MET A 252 17.89 -11.66 11.52
CA MET A 252 16.64 -12.39 11.30
C MET A 252 16.83 -13.57 10.32
N PRO A 253 17.53 -14.64 10.75
CA PRO A 253 17.89 -15.76 9.86
C PRO A 253 16.68 -16.57 9.37
N HIS A 254 15.53 -16.45 10.01
CA HIS A 254 14.27 -17.08 9.62
C HIS A 254 13.48 -16.28 8.58
N ARG A 255 13.97 -15.11 8.18
CA ARG A 255 13.31 -14.23 7.22
C ARG A 255 13.88 -14.43 5.81
N ARG A 256 13.01 -14.64 4.83
CA ARG A 256 13.40 -14.89 3.43
C ARG A 256 13.98 -13.68 2.72
N GLU A 257 13.58 -12.50 3.12
CA GLU A 257 13.91 -11.24 2.44
C GLU A 257 15.41 -10.97 2.36
N GLY A 258 16.15 -11.19 3.45
CA GLY A 258 17.60 -10.99 3.47
C GLY A 258 18.34 -11.91 2.48
N TYR A 259 17.96 -13.16 2.44
CA TYR A 259 18.51 -14.13 1.48
C TYR A 259 18.14 -13.78 0.03
N ALA A 260 16.92 -13.31 -0.20
CA ALA A 260 16.47 -12.92 -1.53
C ALA A 260 17.30 -11.76 -2.09
N GLU A 261 17.60 -10.75 -1.27
CA GLU A 261 18.44 -9.62 -1.69
C GLU A 261 19.89 -10.07 -1.93
N LEU A 262 20.46 -10.92 -1.10
CA LEU A 262 21.80 -11.52 -1.33
C LEU A 262 21.82 -12.30 -2.65
N ALA A 263 20.80 -13.10 -2.92
CA ALA A 263 20.71 -13.83 -4.18
C ALA A 263 20.68 -12.89 -5.40
N LYS A 264 19.92 -11.79 -5.34
CA LYS A 264 19.87 -10.78 -6.40
C LYS A 264 21.21 -10.10 -6.64
N VAL A 265 21.90 -9.71 -5.56
CA VAL A 265 23.24 -9.11 -5.60
C VAL A 265 24.22 -10.04 -6.30
N HIS A 266 24.23 -11.33 -5.94
CA HIS A 266 25.12 -12.31 -6.57
C HIS A 266 24.73 -12.66 -8.01
N LEU A 267 23.44 -12.61 -8.36
CA LEU A 267 23.00 -12.74 -9.76
C LEU A 267 23.50 -11.58 -10.62
N ALA A 268 23.41 -10.36 -10.10
CA ALA A 268 23.93 -9.16 -10.78
C ALA A 268 25.44 -9.24 -11.01
N ARG A 269 26.17 -9.83 -10.07
CA ARG A 269 27.62 -10.05 -10.13
C ARG A 269 28.02 -11.20 -11.07
N GLY A 270 27.08 -11.99 -11.56
CA GLY A 270 27.36 -13.20 -12.33
C GLY A 270 27.79 -14.42 -11.47
N SER A 271 27.71 -14.32 -10.13
CA SER A 271 28.05 -15.39 -9.19
C SER A 271 26.87 -16.34 -8.96
N ALA A 272 26.38 -16.96 -10.02
CA ALA A 272 25.13 -17.74 -10.03
C ALA A 272 25.11 -18.89 -9.00
N SER A 273 26.27 -19.55 -8.73
CA SER A 273 26.35 -20.62 -7.74
C SER A 273 26.14 -20.11 -6.32
N LYS A 274 26.69 -18.93 -5.95
CA LYS A 274 26.42 -18.28 -4.67
C LYS A 274 24.95 -17.83 -4.59
N ALA A 275 24.43 -17.24 -5.64
CA ALA A 275 23.02 -16.86 -5.71
C ALA A 275 22.09 -18.07 -5.46
N LEU A 276 22.37 -19.21 -6.08
CA LEU A 276 21.60 -20.43 -5.89
C LEU A 276 21.70 -20.96 -4.44
N ALA A 277 22.86 -20.84 -3.80
CA ALA A 277 23.03 -21.21 -2.40
C ALA A 277 22.14 -20.35 -1.47
N TYR A 278 22.09 -19.03 -1.70
CA TYR A 278 21.19 -18.13 -0.95
C TYR A 278 19.71 -18.40 -1.22
N VAL A 279 19.35 -18.71 -2.47
CA VAL A 279 17.97 -19.11 -2.80
C VAL A 279 17.57 -20.40 -2.08
N ASN A 280 18.44 -21.39 -2.01
CA ASN A 280 18.16 -22.63 -1.29
C ASN A 280 18.03 -22.37 0.23
N ALA A 281 18.88 -21.52 0.80
CA ALA A 281 18.78 -21.12 2.21
C ALA A 281 17.47 -20.34 2.47
N MET A 282 17.05 -19.47 1.56
CA MET A 282 15.78 -18.76 1.59
C MET A 282 14.59 -19.73 1.64
N GLU A 283 14.55 -20.71 0.72
CA GLU A 283 13.44 -21.66 0.64
C GLU A 283 13.32 -22.57 1.86
N ALA A 284 14.42 -22.81 2.57
CA ALA A 284 14.43 -23.56 3.81
C ALA A 284 13.71 -22.83 4.97
N GLN A 285 13.49 -21.52 4.84
CA GLN A 285 12.79 -20.75 5.88
C GLN A 285 11.27 -20.85 5.69
N PRO A 286 10.52 -21.29 6.71
CA PRO A 286 9.05 -21.35 6.65
C PRO A 286 8.44 -19.95 6.64
N MET A 287 7.15 -19.87 6.31
CA MET A 287 6.36 -18.67 6.54
C MET A 287 6.34 -18.37 8.04
N PRO A 288 6.60 -17.13 8.49
CA PRO A 288 6.48 -16.77 9.90
C PRO A 288 5.05 -17.03 10.41
N ASP A 289 4.92 -17.64 11.59
CA ASP A 289 3.61 -17.98 12.17
C ASP A 289 2.79 -16.73 12.54
N GLU A 290 3.47 -15.67 12.91
CA GLU A 290 2.84 -14.38 13.18
C GLU A 290 3.39 -13.33 12.22
N ALA A 291 2.49 -12.56 11.64
CA ALA A 291 2.85 -11.47 10.76
C ALA A 291 3.69 -10.43 11.50
N SER A 292 5.01 -10.52 11.35
CA SER A 292 5.81 -9.32 11.49
C SER A 292 5.26 -8.29 10.49
N TRP A 293 5.16 -7.05 10.91
CA TRP A 293 4.53 -5.99 10.11
C TRP A 293 5.26 -5.63 8.80
N THR A 294 6.37 -6.28 8.50
CA THR A 294 7.24 -5.97 7.35
C THR A 294 7.58 -7.15 6.44
N HIS A 295 6.94 -8.32 6.56
CA HIS A 295 7.31 -9.46 5.71
C HIS A 295 6.74 -9.35 4.28
N ASP A 296 7.54 -9.81 3.32
CA ASP A 296 7.15 -9.92 1.92
C ASP A 296 6.53 -11.31 1.66
N ALA A 297 5.21 -11.42 1.81
CA ALA A 297 4.48 -12.68 1.59
C ALA A 297 4.75 -13.31 0.22
N SER A 298 5.10 -12.53 -0.80
CA SER A 298 5.39 -13.05 -2.14
C SER A 298 6.67 -13.89 -2.19
N LEU A 299 7.63 -13.66 -1.28
CA LEU A 299 8.84 -14.47 -1.15
C LEU A 299 8.58 -15.85 -0.52
N TYR A 300 7.41 -16.03 0.10
CA TYR A 300 6.96 -17.34 0.59
C TYR A 300 6.07 -18.06 -0.44
N GLY A 301 5.98 -17.51 -1.63
CA GLY A 301 5.20 -18.01 -2.75
C GLY A 301 5.94 -17.89 -4.08
N TRP A 302 5.32 -17.23 -5.04
CA TRP A 302 5.75 -17.18 -6.42
C TRP A 302 7.11 -16.51 -6.67
N ARG A 303 7.47 -15.45 -5.92
CA ARG A 303 8.77 -14.77 -6.11
C ARG A 303 9.96 -15.62 -5.71
N ALA A 304 9.84 -16.43 -4.65
CA ALA A 304 10.87 -17.39 -4.28
C ALA A 304 11.14 -18.38 -5.43
N HIS A 305 10.06 -18.91 -6.00
CA HIS A 305 10.14 -19.84 -7.12
C HIS A 305 10.78 -19.22 -8.37
N ASP A 306 10.41 -17.98 -8.71
CA ASP A 306 10.99 -17.29 -9.86
C ASP A 306 12.48 -17.00 -9.65
N LEU A 307 12.87 -16.58 -8.44
CA LEU A 307 14.27 -16.34 -8.10
C LEU A 307 15.09 -17.63 -8.21
N LYS A 308 14.50 -18.77 -7.81
CA LYS A 308 15.14 -20.08 -7.95
C LYS A 308 15.30 -20.47 -9.41
N CYS A 309 14.27 -20.35 -10.22
CA CYS A 309 14.35 -20.63 -11.65
C CYS A 309 15.43 -19.78 -12.33
N LEU A 310 15.50 -18.49 -11.98
CA LEU A 310 16.53 -17.59 -12.52
C LEU A 310 17.94 -18.01 -12.08
N ALA A 311 18.13 -18.29 -10.80
CA ALA A 311 19.43 -18.71 -10.26
C ALA A 311 19.92 -20.03 -10.90
N LEU A 312 19.03 -21.01 -11.05
CA LEU A 312 19.32 -22.27 -11.75
C LEU A 312 19.73 -22.05 -13.20
N ALA A 313 18.97 -21.24 -13.94
CA ALA A 313 19.27 -20.94 -15.34
C ALA A 313 20.63 -20.26 -15.50
N LYS A 314 20.93 -19.28 -14.65
CA LYS A 314 22.23 -18.58 -14.63
C LYS A 314 23.38 -19.46 -14.17
N ALA A 315 23.12 -20.49 -13.35
CA ALA A 315 24.11 -21.50 -12.94
C ALA A 315 24.29 -22.62 -13.99
N GLY A 316 23.69 -22.50 -15.18
CA GLY A 316 23.78 -23.51 -16.26
C GLY A 316 22.84 -24.71 -16.08
N GLN A 317 22.00 -24.73 -15.05
CA GLN A 317 21.05 -25.81 -14.77
C GLN A 317 19.70 -25.55 -15.46
N THR A 318 19.75 -25.28 -16.78
CA THR A 318 18.59 -24.83 -17.56
C THR A 318 17.43 -25.84 -17.57
N LYS A 319 17.76 -27.15 -17.69
CA LYS A 319 16.74 -28.21 -17.69
C LYS A 319 15.95 -28.25 -16.38
N GLU A 320 16.65 -28.10 -15.25
CA GLU A 320 15.99 -28.08 -13.94
C GLU A 320 15.14 -26.80 -13.74
N SER A 321 15.64 -25.64 -14.17
CA SER A 321 14.88 -24.40 -14.20
C SER A 321 13.58 -24.55 -15.00
N GLU A 322 13.65 -25.14 -16.20
CA GLU A 322 12.47 -25.36 -17.04
C GLU A 322 11.49 -26.36 -16.41
N ARG A 323 12.01 -27.45 -15.80
CA ARG A 323 11.19 -28.43 -15.09
C ARG A 323 10.41 -27.78 -13.95
N LEU A 324 11.10 -27.05 -13.07
CA LEU A 324 10.47 -26.36 -11.95
C LEU A 324 9.42 -25.36 -12.42
N ARG A 325 9.71 -24.57 -13.46
CA ARG A 325 8.76 -23.62 -14.04
C ARG A 325 7.51 -24.30 -14.59
N LYS A 326 7.65 -25.42 -15.30
CA LYS A 326 6.52 -26.20 -15.81
C LYS A 326 5.68 -26.79 -14.68
N ASP A 327 6.32 -27.31 -13.64
CA ASP A 327 5.63 -27.90 -12.48
C ASP A 327 4.90 -26.82 -11.66
N TRP A 328 5.49 -25.63 -11.53
CA TRP A 328 4.83 -24.49 -10.92
C TRP A 328 3.59 -24.05 -11.70
N LEU A 329 3.70 -23.88 -13.01
CA LEU A 329 2.59 -23.50 -13.88
C LEU A 329 1.44 -24.51 -13.87
N LYS A 330 1.71 -25.80 -13.59
CA LYS A 330 0.67 -26.81 -13.41
C LYS A 330 -0.07 -26.65 -12.07
N ARG A 331 0.66 -26.35 -11.00
CA ARG A 331 0.09 -26.24 -9.64
C ARG A 331 -0.59 -24.90 -9.39
N TYR A 332 0.04 -23.85 -9.84
CA TYR A 332 -0.37 -22.46 -9.61
C TYR A 332 -0.72 -21.84 -10.96
N LYS A 333 -1.88 -22.18 -11.49
CA LYS A 333 -2.39 -21.53 -12.70
C LYS A 333 -2.39 -20.01 -12.47
N PRO A 334 -1.81 -19.22 -13.41
CA PRO A 334 -1.69 -17.78 -13.22
C PRO A 334 -3.05 -17.16 -12.91
N ARG A 335 -3.14 -16.38 -11.86
CA ARG A 335 -4.32 -15.55 -11.61
C ARG A 335 -4.29 -14.36 -12.56
N ILE A 336 -5.39 -14.16 -13.26
CA ILE A 336 -5.64 -12.93 -14.01
C ILE A 336 -6.27 -11.93 -13.08
N ALA A 337 -5.71 -10.73 -13.00
CA ALA A 337 -6.28 -9.61 -12.29
C ALA A 337 -6.84 -8.59 -13.26
N VAL A 338 -8.08 -8.23 -13.06
CA VAL A 338 -8.72 -7.08 -13.72
C VAL A 338 -8.60 -5.89 -12.79
N GLY A 339 -7.97 -4.82 -13.23
CA GLY A 339 -7.89 -3.54 -12.52
C GLY A 339 -8.87 -2.54 -13.14
N HIS A 340 -9.70 -1.89 -12.33
CA HIS A 340 -10.76 -1.01 -12.78
C HIS A 340 -10.75 0.29 -11.98
N PRO A 341 -10.54 1.45 -12.61
CA PRO A 341 -10.69 2.74 -11.95
C PRO A 341 -12.18 3.05 -11.80
N ALA A 342 -12.71 2.91 -10.61
CA ALA A 342 -14.09 3.20 -10.34
C ALA A 342 -14.38 4.71 -10.28
N GLY A 343 -15.56 5.09 -10.64
CA GLY A 343 -16.02 6.49 -10.65
C GLY A 343 -17.45 6.66 -11.18
N ARG A 344 -18.12 5.53 -11.48
CA ARG A 344 -19.49 5.51 -12.03
C ARG A 344 -20.46 4.69 -11.18
N GLY A 345 -20.10 4.36 -9.92
CA GLY A 345 -20.99 3.72 -8.95
C GLY A 345 -21.59 2.41 -9.45
N ALA A 346 -22.91 2.32 -9.50
CA ALA A 346 -23.62 1.10 -9.89
C ALA A 346 -23.19 0.54 -11.26
N LYS A 347 -22.78 1.39 -12.21
CA LYS A 347 -22.29 0.94 -13.52
C LYS A 347 -20.99 0.15 -13.40
N ASP A 348 -20.09 0.54 -12.50
CA ASP A 348 -18.83 -0.16 -12.28
C ASP A 348 -19.07 -1.57 -11.73
N ILE A 349 -20.05 -1.71 -10.82
CA ILE A 349 -20.46 -3.00 -10.26
C ILE A 349 -21.07 -3.89 -11.35
N GLU A 350 -21.92 -3.34 -12.21
CA GLU A 350 -22.52 -4.06 -13.33
C GLU A 350 -21.47 -4.54 -14.33
N VAL A 351 -20.51 -3.70 -14.68
CA VAL A 351 -19.41 -4.06 -15.58
C VAL A 351 -18.56 -5.17 -14.97
N ARG A 352 -18.23 -5.09 -13.67
CA ARG A 352 -17.53 -6.18 -12.97
C ARG A 352 -18.29 -7.51 -13.08
N LYS A 353 -19.60 -7.48 -12.83
CA LYS A 353 -20.45 -8.68 -12.94
C LYS A 353 -20.34 -9.28 -14.35
N MET A 354 -20.44 -8.47 -15.37
CA MET A 354 -20.34 -8.88 -16.77
C MET A 354 -18.95 -9.49 -17.09
N TRP A 355 -17.85 -8.90 -16.58
CA TRP A 355 -16.52 -9.43 -16.76
C TRP A 355 -16.40 -10.83 -16.17
N LEU A 356 -16.96 -11.08 -14.99
CA LEU A 356 -16.95 -12.38 -14.34
C LEU A 356 -17.88 -13.40 -15.04
N GLU A 357 -19.07 -12.98 -15.46
CA GLU A 357 -20.03 -13.83 -16.17
C GLU A 357 -19.51 -14.29 -17.56
N ARG A 358 -18.71 -13.46 -18.22
CA ARG A 358 -18.10 -13.78 -19.51
C ARG A 358 -16.75 -14.51 -19.42
N ALA A 359 -16.21 -14.67 -18.23
CA ALA A 359 -15.01 -15.45 -18.02
C ALA A 359 -15.32 -16.94 -18.17
N ALA A 360 -14.41 -17.71 -18.78
CA ALA A 360 -14.49 -19.16 -18.87
C ALA A 360 -14.25 -19.82 -17.51
N GLN A 361 -13.44 -19.18 -16.66
CA GLN A 361 -13.07 -19.68 -15.33
C GLN A 361 -13.06 -18.49 -14.32
N PRO A 362 -14.22 -17.98 -13.92
CA PRO A 362 -14.32 -16.79 -13.07
C PRO A 362 -13.59 -16.94 -11.74
N GLU A 363 -13.44 -18.15 -11.22
CA GLU A 363 -12.69 -18.44 -9.99
C GLU A 363 -11.17 -18.19 -10.10
N ARG A 364 -10.65 -18.00 -11.31
CA ARG A 364 -9.26 -17.60 -11.58
C ARG A 364 -9.09 -16.11 -11.81
N VAL A 365 -10.19 -15.39 -11.86
CA VAL A 365 -10.22 -13.96 -12.10
C VAL A 365 -10.36 -13.23 -10.77
N ALA A 366 -9.40 -12.38 -10.45
CA ALA A 366 -9.51 -11.44 -9.35
C ALA A 366 -9.81 -10.05 -9.91
N TYR A 367 -10.84 -9.39 -9.38
CA TYR A 367 -11.27 -8.09 -9.86
C TYR A 367 -11.02 -7.02 -8.78
N TYR A 368 -10.23 -6.01 -9.11
CA TYR A 368 -9.82 -4.95 -8.20
C TYR A 368 -10.32 -3.60 -8.67
N PHE A 369 -11.01 -2.90 -7.81
CA PHE A 369 -11.33 -1.50 -8.05
C PHE A 369 -10.28 -0.57 -7.45
N GLY A 370 -9.87 0.44 -8.19
CA GLY A 370 -9.28 1.63 -7.60
C GLY A 370 -10.42 2.59 -7.31
N ILE A 371 -10.70 2.86 -6.05
CA ILE A 371 -11.87 3.63 -5.61
C ILE A 371 -11.47 4.92 -4.92
N CYS A 372 -12.30 5.96 -5.06
CA CYS A 372 -12.29 7.11 -4.19
C CYS A 372 -13.03 6.78 -2.89
N GLU A 373 -12.63 7.40 -1.77
CA GLU A 373 -13.31 7.23 -0.47
C GLU A 373 -14.79 7.61 -0.50
N SER A 374 -15.21 8.46 -1.46
CA SER A 374 -16.60 8.85 -1.66
C SER A 374 -17.48 7.79 -2.32
N ASP A 375 -16.90 6.73 -2.91
CA ASP A 375 -17.63 5.69 -3.66
C ASP A 375 -18.25 4.64 -2.72
N LYS A 376 -19.15 5.07 -1.84
CA LYS A 376 -19.76 4.23 -0.78
C LYS A 376 -20.48 3.01 -1.32
N GLU A 377 -21.21 3.13 -2.42
CA GLU A 377 -21.94 2.01 -3.02
C GLU A 377 -21.03 0.87 -3.43
N ILE A 378 -19.86 1.18 -4.01
CA ILE A 378 -18.87 0.18 -4.39
C ILE A 378 -18.25 -0.47 -3.14
N VAL A 379 -17.97 0.32 -2.10
CA VAL A 379 -17.41 -0.19 -0.84
C VAL A 379 -18.38 -1.15 -0.16
N GLU A 380 -19.66 -0.83 -0.10
CA GLU A 380 -20.70 -1.69 0.47
C GLU A 380 -20.84 -2.99 -0.30
N GLU A 381 -20.88 -2.93 -1.63
CA GLU A 381 -20.96 -4.13 -2.48
C GLU A 381 -19.72 -5.03 -2.32
N LEU A 382 -18.52 -4.44 -2.24
CA LEU A 382 -17.27 -5.19 -2.13
C LEU A 382 -17.13 -5.96 -0.81
N GLN A 383 -17.81 -5.55 0.27
CA GLN A 383 -17.82 -6.29 1.54
C GLN A 383 -18.34 -7.72 1.39
N HIS A 384 -19.15 -7.99 0.38
CA HIS A 384 -19.71 -9.30 0.08
C HIS A 384 -18.79 -10.20 -0.77
N TYR A 385 -17.65 -9.67 -1.26
CA TYR A 385 -16.76 -10.39 -2.17
C TYR A 385 -15.32 -10.47 -1.63
N PRO A 386 -14.87 -11.63 -1.13
CA PRO A 386 -13.57 -11.77 -0.46
C PRO A 386 -12.34 -11.50 -1.35
N HIS A 387 -12.50 -11.35 -2.67
CA HIS A 387 -11.42 -11.20 -3.63
C HIS A 387 -11.43 -9.90 -4.43
N GLY A 388 -12.26 -8.92 -4.08
CA GLY A 388 -12.53 -7.75 -4.91
C GLY A 388 -12.12 -6.40 -4.32
N MET A 389 -11.29 -6.35 -3.28
CA MET A 389 -11.01 -5.07 -2.62
C MET A 389 -9.82 -4.36 -3.23
N ALA A 390 -10.05 -3.16 -3.74
CA ALA A 390 -9.03 -2.23 -4.13
C ALA A 390 -8.68 -1.29 -2.98
N GLN A 391 -7.47 -0.77 -3.04
CA GLN A 391 -7.05 0.26 -2.11
C GLN A 391 -7.78 1.57 -2.43
N ALA A 392 -8.46 2.14 -1.44
CA ALA A 392 -9.03 3.48 -1.55
C ALA A 392 -7.93 4.50 -1.85
N VAL A 393 -8.20 5.39 -2.80
CA VAL A 393 -7.35 6.55 -3.07
C VAL A 393 -7.92 7.72 -2.28
N PRO A 394 -7.12 8.43 -1.48
CA PRO A 394 -7.59 9.56 -0.68
C PRO A 394 -8.30 10.61 -1.52
N GLU A 395 -9.35 11.22 -0.98
CA GLU A 395 -10.09 12.31 -1.60
C GLU A 395 -9.14 13.48 -1.93
N GLY A 396 -9.24 14.04 -3.14
CA GLY A 396 -8.31 15.06 -3.66
C GLY A 396 -7.13 14.51 -4.48
N TYR A 397 -6.89 13.20 -4.45
CA TYR A 397 -5.93 12.48 -5.33
C TYR A 397 -6.62 11.51 -6.27
N SER A 398 -7.94 11.50 -6.30
CA SER A 398 -8.73 10.65 -7.15
C SER A 398 -8.56 11.07 -8.62
N SER A 399 -7.74 10.32 -9.33
CA SER A 399 -7.66 10.35 -10.77
C SER A 399 -7.75 8.92 -11.30
N ALA A 400 -8.12 8.76 -12.57
CA ALA A 400 -8.10 7.44 -13.20
C ALA A 400 -6.71 6.78 -13.07
N VAL A 401 -5.64 7.58 -13.18
CA VAL A 401 -4.25 7.15 -13.02
C VAL A 401 -3.98 6.61 -11.61
N ALA A 402 -4.39 7.35 -10.58
CA ALA A 402 -4.19 6.92 -9.19
C ALA A 402 -4.96 5.62 -8.90
N ASN A 403 -6.19 5.51 -9.41
CA ASN A 403 -7.05 4.34 -9.26
C ASN A 403 -6.46 3.11 -9.97
N TYR A 404 -5.96 3.24 -11.20
CA TYR A 404 -5.24 2.16 -11.89
C TYR A 404 -3.99 1.70 -11.13
N ASN A 405 -3.19 2.64 -10.65
CA ASN A 405 -2.00 2.32 -9.85
C ASN A 405 -2.35 1.59 -8.55
N ALA A 406 -3.44 1.99 -7.89
CA ALA A 406 -3.93 1.33 -6.67
C ALA A 406 -4.39 -0.11 -6.96
N ALA A 407 -5.21 -0.31 -7.99
CA ALA A 407 -5.68 -1.63 -8.41
C ALA A 407 -4.50 -2.56 -8.79
N ALA A 408 -3.53 -2.06 -9.57
CA ALA A 408 -2.35 -2.82 -9.95
C ALA A 408 -1.50 -3.23 -8.74
N ARG A 409 -1.32 -2.34 -7.75
CA ARG A 409 -0.60 -2.67 -6.50
C ARG A 409 -1.33 -3.74 -5.68
N ALA A 410 -2.65 -3.61 -5.51
CA ALA A 410 -3.46 -4.58 -4.78
C ALA A 410 -3.39 -5.96 -5.43
N ALA A 411 -3.54 -6.02 -6.76
CA ALA A 411 -3.43 -7.25 -7.53
C ALA A 411 -2.04 -7.90 -7.42
N THR A 412 -0.99 -7.09 -7.44
CA THR A 412 0.41 -7.56 -7.26
C THR A 412 0.61 -8.16 -5.88
N ALA A 413 0.13 -7.48 -4.84
CA ALA A 413 0.20 -7.97 -3.46
C ALA A 413 -0.54 -9.31 -3.29
N ALA A 414 -1.64 -9.51 -4.03
CA ALA A 414 -2.39 -10.77 -4.06
C ALA A 414 -1.75 -11.87 -4.94
N GLY A 415 -0.60 -11.59 -5.59
CA GLY A 415 0.13 -12.55 -6.40
C GLY A 415 -0.41 -12.76 -7.81
N ALA A 416 -1.12 -11.80 -8.37
CA ALA A 416 -1.55 -11.83 -9.76
C ALA A 416 -0.35 -11.85 -10.71
N ARG A 417 -0.48 -12.55 -11.82
CA ARG A 417 0.58 -12.72 -12.81
C ARG A 417 0.27 -12.13 -14.16
N ILE A 418 -0.99 -12.03 -14.50
CA ILE A 418 -1.50 -11.38 -15.69
C ILE A 418 -2.43 -10.29 -15.22
N PHE A 419 -2.26 -9.11 -15.78
CA PHE A 419 -3.04 -7.92 -15.46
C PHE A 419 -3.74 -7.44 -16.70
N ILE A 420 -4.99 -7.06 -16.54
CA ILE A 420 -5.74 -6.36 -17.56
C ILE A 420 -6.44 -5.18 -16.90
N MET A 421 -6.25 -3.99 -17.47
CA MET A 421 -6.86 -2.78 -16.96
C MET A 421 -8.12 -2.48 -17.75
N ALA A 422 -9.26 -2.60 -17.06
CA ALA A 422 -10.59 -2.35 -17.60
C ALA A 422 -11.04 -0.92 -17.33
N GLN A 423 -12.14 -0.53 -17.98
CA GLN A 423 -12.87 0.73 -17.75
C GLN A 423 -14.35 0.41 -17.68
N SER A 424 -15.15 1.34 -17.18
CA SER A 424 -16.60 1.18 -17.03
C SER A 424 -17.38 1.08 -18.37
N ASP A 425 -16.70 1.28 -19.48
CA ASP A 425 -17.22 1.22 -20.85
C ASP A 425 -16.50 0.21 -21.73
N VAL A 426 -15.69 -0.66 -21.12
CA VAL A 426 -15.00 -1.75 -21.81
C VAL A 426 -15.62 -3.10 -21.46
N TYR A 427 -16.09 -3.80 -22.45
CA TYR A 427 -16.80 -5.07 -22.32
C TYR A 427 -15.97 -6.22 -22.94
N PRO A 428 -15.70 -7.29 -22.18
CA PRO A 428 -14.87 -8.39 -22.66
C PRO A 428 -15.68 -9.33 -23.56
N PRO A 429 -15.04 -10.07 -24.49
CA PRO A 429 -15.67 -11.18 -25.20
C PRO A 429 -15.92 -12.36 -24.24
N HIS A 430 -16.76 -13.32 -24.65
CA HIS A 430 -16.93 -14.57 -23.90
C HIS A 430 -15.64 -15.38 -23.87
N GLY A 431 -15.26 -15.94 -22.71
CA GLY A 431 -14.03 -16.70 -22.53
C GLY A 431 -12.76 -15.86 -22.64
N TRP A 432 -12.86 -14.55 -22.40
CA TRP A 432 -11.76 -13.59 -22.49
C TRP A 432 -10.54 -13.98 -21.63
N ASP A 433 -10.78 -14.52 -20.46
CA ASP A 433 -9.75 -14.93 -19.50
C ASP A 433 -8.87 -16.06 -20.06
N GLU A 434 -9.49 -17.03 -20.71
CA GLU A 434 -8.76 -18.12 -21.37
C GLU A 434 -8.04 -17.61 -22.62
N GLN A 435 -8.65 -16.74 -23.43
CA GLN A 435 -8.01 -16.13 -24.60
C GLN A 435 -6.76 -15.33 -24.20
N VAL A 436 -6.88 -14.44 -23.21
CA VAL A 436 -5.75 -13.68 -22.68
C VAL A 436 -4.68 -14.58 -22.08
N PHE A 437 -5.10 -15.63 -21.36
CA PHE A 437 -4.16 -16.58 -20.77
C PHE A 437 -3.38 -17.33 -21.86
N GLN A 438 -4.04 -17.82 -22.90
CA GLN A 438 -3.37 -18.55 -23.98
C GLN A 438 -2.42 -17.64 -24.77
N ALA A 439 -2.81 -16.39 -25.05
CA ALA A 439 -1.93 -15.42 -25.69
C ALA A 439 -0.71 -15.06 -24.82
N MET A 440 -0.87 -14.92 -23.49
CA MET A 440 0.22 -14.56 -22.57
C MET A 440 1.13 -15.75 -22.22
N LYS A 441 0.61 -16.97 -22.25
CA LYS A 441 1.29 -18.20 -21.79
C LYS A 441 2.68 -18.43 -22.39
N PRO A 442 2.92 -18.24 -23.71
CA PRO A 442 4.25 -18.41 -24.31
C PRO A 442 5.28 -17.39 -23.79
N HIS A 443 4.81 -16.29 -23.22
CA HIS A 443 5.61 -15.12 -22.88
C HIS A 443 5.74 -14.91 -21.36
N MET A 444 5.30 -15.84 -20.53
CA MET A 444 5.31 -15.72 -19.07
C MET A 444 6.71 -15.65 -18.44
N ASP A 445 7.75 -15.95 -19.19
CA ASP A 445 9.15 -15.94 -18.76
C ASP A 445 9.90 -14.64 -19.09
N LYS A 446 9.32 -13.75 -19.87
CA LYS A 446 9.86 -12.43 -20.23
C LYS A 446 8.86 -11.31 -19.95
N PRO A 447 9.32 -10.05 -19.76
CA PRO A 447 8.41 -8.90 -19.73
C PRO A 447 7.57 -8.87 -21.01
N THR A 448 6.25 -8.78 -20.88
CA THR A 448 5.35 -8.80 -22.04
C THR A 448 4.10 -7.97 -21.80
N VAL A 449 3.72 -7.24 -22.84
CA VAL A 449 2.47 -6.50 -22.96
C VAL A 449 1.73 -7.05 -24.19
N LEU A 450 0.46 -7.42 -24.04
CA LEU A 450 -0.38 -7.82 -25.15
C LEU A 450 -1.11 -6.61 -25.71
N HIS A 451 -0.99 -6.38 -26.99
CA HIS A 451 -1.85 -5.44 -27.71
C HIS A 451 -3.15 -6.15 -28.08
N VAL A 452 -4.17 -6.06 -27.23
CA VAL A 452 -5.53 -6.55 -27.50
C VAL A 452 -6.34 -5.47 -28.19
N SER A 453 -7.39 -5.83 -28.95
CA SER A 453 -8.23 -4.88 -29.65
C SER A 453 -9.30 -4.28 -28.74
N ASP A 454 -9.57 -2.98 -28.88
CA ASP A 454 -10.71 -2.29 -28.30
C ASP A 454 -11.93 -2.22 -29.24
N GLY A 455 -11.83 -2.87 -30.40
CA GLY A 455 -12.85 -2.91 -31.45
C GLY A 455 -12.75 -1.76 -32.47
N PHE A 456 -11.85 -0.81 -32.28
CA PHE A 456 -11.69 0.38 -33.14
C PHE A 456 -10.25 0.57 -33.65
N ASP A 457 -9.39 -0.42 -33.47
CA ASP A 457 -7.99 -0.35 -33.89
C ASP A 457 -7.83 -0.17 -35.39
N LYS A 458 -6.93 0.72 -35.75
CA LYS A 458 -6.39 0.80 -37.11
C LYS A 458 -5.18 -0.15 -37.25
N PRO A 459 -4.88 -0.64 -38.46
CA PRO A 459 -3.78 -1.58 -38.68
C PRO A 459 -2.43 -1.13 -38.09
N ASP A 460 -2.12 0.16 -38.18
CA ASP A 460 -0.85 0.74 -37.75
C ASP A 460 -0.95 1.38 -36.35
N GLN A 461 -2.08 1.22 -35.67
CA GLN A 461 -2.30 1.82 -34.36
C GLN A 461 -1.40 1.17 -33.32
N LYS A 462 -0.65 1.99 -32.60
CA LYS A 462 0.20 1.58 -31.48
C LYS A 462 -0.41 1.91 -30.11
N LEU A 463 -1.47 2.72 -30.08
CA LEU A 463 -2.15 3.07 -28.83
C LEU A 463 -2.93 1.86 -28.30
N MET A 464 -2.69 1.49 -27.07
CA MET A 464 -3.38 0.41 -26.35
C MET A 464 -4.26 1.00 -25.27
N THR A 465 -5.56 1.06 -25.49
CA THR A 465 -6.55 1.54 -24.53
C THR A 465 -6.84 0.51 -23.43
N ILE A 466 -6.65 -0.76 -23.73
CA ILE A 466 -6.80 -1.89 -22.81
C ILE A 466 -5.42 -2.43 -22.45
N MET A 467 -4.90 -1.98 -21.31
CA MET A 467 -3.56 -2.32 -20.87
C MET A 467 -3.51 -3.75 -20.34
N THR A 468 -2.95 -4.67 -21.13
CA THR A 468 -2.82 -6.09 -20.80
C THR A 468 -1.35 -6.48 -20.73
N PHE A 469 -0.87 -6.91 -19.56
CA PHE A 469 0.55 -7.17 -19.35
C PHE A 469 0.78 -8.27 -18.31
N ASN A 470 1.98 -8.83 -18.31
CA ASN A 470 2.38 -9.76 -17.27
C ASN A 470 3.13 -9.06 -16.12
N TRP A 471 3.20 -9.75 -14.99
CA TRP A 471 3.85 -9.27 -13.78
C TRP A 471 5.34 -8.90 -13.99
N ARG A 472 6.03 -9.51 -14.94
CA ARG A 472 7.44 -9.25 -15.21
C ARG A 472 7.67 -7.86 -15.80
N TRP A 473 6.76 -7.39 -16.64
CA TRP A 473 6.83 -6.02 -17.14
C TRP A 473 6.56 -4.99 -16.05
N TRP A 474 5.69 -5.34 -15.11
CA TRP A 474 5.34 -4.51 -13.97
C TRP A 474 6.40 -4.51 -12.86
N LEU A 475 7.19 -5.60 -12.73
CA LEU A 475 8.16 -5.79 -11.65
C LEU A 475 9.23 -4.69 -11.61
N GLY A 476 9.41 -4.08 -10.44
CA GLY A 476 10.40 -3.01 -10.21
C GLY A 476 9.99 -1.64 -10.75
N ARG A 477 8.73 -1.46 -11.15
CA ARG A 477 8.17 -0.15 -11.51
C ARG A 477 7.39 0.41 -10.33
N ASP A 478 7.59 1.69 -10.04
CA ASP A 478 6.92 2.38 -8.93
C ASP A 478 5.45 2.68 -9.24
N TRP A 479 5.11 2.79 -10.52
CA TRP A 479 3.77 3.10 -11.02
C TRP A 479 3.51 2.42 -12.38
N LEU A 480 2.26 2.06 -12.60
CA LEU A 480 1.77 1.59 -13.91
C LEU A 480 1.62 2.77 -14.86
N LEU A 481 0.90 3.77 -14.42
CA LEU A 481 0.70 5.04 -15.10
C LEU A 481 1.34 6.15 -14.28
N CYS A 482 2.08 7.04 -14.95
CA CYS A 482 2.78 8.12 -14.26
C CYS A 482 1.81 9.04 -13.51
N PRO A 483 2.05 9.30 -12.20
CA PRO A 483 1.17 10.14 -11.39
C PRO A 483 1.07 11.62 -11.81
N GLU A 484 1.91 12.06 -12.73
CA GLU A 484 1.84 13.41 -13.29
C GLU A 484 0.65 13.61 -14.24
N TYR A 485 0.00 12.51 -14.69
CA TYR A 485 -1.19 12.57 -15.52
C TYR A 485 -2.45 12.55 -14.68
N ASP A 486 -3.44 13.34 -15.07
CA ASP A 486 -4.80 13.28 -14.51
C ASP A 486 -5.66 12.18 -15.15
N GLY A 487 -5.26 11.65 -16.28
CA GLY A 487 -5.96 10.66 -17.09
C GLY A 487 -5.43 10.64 -18.52
N TYR A 488 -5.67 11.69 -19.27
CA TYR A 488 -5.23 11.83 -20.66
C TYR A 488 -3.74 11.63 -20.86
N TRP A 489 -3.36 10.94 -21.95
CA TRP A 489 -2.00 10.63 -22.36
C TRP A 489 -1.26 9.62 -21.50
N SER A 490 -1.87 9.15 -20.41
CA SER A 490 -1.26 8.10 -19.57
C SER A 490 -1.20 6.74 -20.27
N ASP A 491 -2.25 6.40 -21.04
CA ASP A 491 -2.32 5.23 -21.93
C ASP A 491 -1.36 5.36 -23.12
N THR A 492 -1.19 6.57 -23.65
CA THR A 492 -0.21 6.87 -24.69
C THR A 492 1.23 6.64 -24.19
N GLU A 493 1.56 7.12 -22.97
CA GLU A 493 2.86 6.84 -22.36
C GLU A 493 3.04 5.34 -22.05
N PHE A 494 2.02 4.66 -21.55
CA PHE A 494 2.06 3.22 -21.35
C PHE A 494 2.41 2.49 -22.65
N SER A 495 1.70 2.82 -23.73
CA SER A 495 1.90 2.23 -25.06
C SER A 495 3.31 2.53 -25.60
N PHE A 496 3.73 3.78 -25.56
CA PHE A 496 5.07 4.18 -25.99
C PHE A 496 6.16 3.41 -25.24
N ARG A 497 6.06 3.30 -23.92
CA ARG A 497 7.04 2.57 -23.10
C ARG A 497 7.09 1.10 -23.48
N ALA A 498 5.94 0.46 -23.68
CA ALA A 498 5.88 -0.96 -24.05
C ALA A 498 6.52 -1.22 -25.43
N TYR A 499 6.25 -0.36 -26.41
CA TYR A 499 6.86 -0.47 -27.74
C TYR A 499 8.36 -0.16 -27.72
N ARG A 500 8.78 0.89 -27.00
CA ARG A 500 10.20 1.23 -26.80
C ARG A 500 10.98 0.09 -26.14
N ASP A 501 10.38 -0.55 -25.13
CA ASP A 501 10.99 -1.65 -24.41
C ASP A 501 11.00 -2.96 -25.26
N GLY A 502 10.37 -2.97 -26.44
CA GLY A 502 10.32 -4.13 -27.35
C GLY A 502 9.56 -5.33 -26.78
N VAL A 503 8.56 -5.10 -25.93
CA VAL A 503 7.87 -6.14 -25.16
C VAL A 503 6.42 -6.39 -25.61
N VAL A 504 5.99 -5.72 -26.69
CA VAL A 504 4.63 -5.84 -27.21
C VAL A 504 4.47 -7.07 -28.10
N GLU A 505 3.46 -7.87 -27.80
CA GLU A 505 3.00 -8.99 -28.63
C GLU A 505 1.60 -8.68 -29.17
N ASP A 506 1.41 -8.89 -30.46
CA ASP A 506 0.10 -8.63 -31.11
C ASP A 506 -0.92 -9.72 -30.73
N ALA A 507 -1.95 -9.28 -30.02
CA ALA A 507 -3.09 -10.11 -29.61
C ALA A 507 -4.44 -9.49 -30.00
N ARG A 508 -4.48 -8.65 -31.05
CA ARG A 508 -5.69 -7.95 -31.52
C ARG A 508 -6.79 -8.88 -32.04
N HIS A 509 -6.52 -10.16 -32.17
CA HIS A 509 -7.55 -11.17 -32.38
C HIS A 509 -8.47 -11.33 -31.15
N ILE A 510 -8.05 -10.87 -29.94
CA ILE A 510 -8.88 -10.80 -28.74
C ILE A 510 -9.57 -9.44 -28.77
N GLN A 511 -10.85 -9.44 -29.15
CA GLN A 511 -11.61 -8.23 -29.40
C GLN A 511 -12.50 -7.90 -28.19
N PHE A 512 -12.15 -6.85 -27.49
CA PHE A 512 -13.02 -6.19 -26.52
C PHE A 512 -13.92 -5.19 -27.23
N TYR A 513 -15.01 -4.81 -26.59
CA TYR A 513 -15.89 -3.76 -27.09
C TYR A 513 -15.78 -2.53 -26.19
N HIS A 514 -15.31 -1.42 -26.75
CA HIS A 514 -15.15 -0.16 -26.06
C HIS A 514 -16.31 0.78 -26.43
N ASP A 515 -17.32 0.87 -25.55
CA ASP A 515 -18.51 1.72 -25.75
C ASP A 515 -18.22 3.19 -25.46
N HIS A 516 -17.22 3.75 -26.14
CA HIS A 516 -16.77 5.11 -25.91
C HIS A 516 -17.53 6.10 -26.83
N PRO A 517 -18.07 7.23 -26.28
CA PRO A 517 -18.87 8.19 -27.04
C PRO A 517 -18.23 8.76 -28.31
N LEU A 518 -16.90 8.77 -28.41
CA LEU A 518 -16.20 9.17 -29.64
C LEU A 518 -16.34 8.18 -30.79
N PHE A 519 -16.65 6.91 -30.51
CA PHE A 519 -16.69 5.85 -31.51
C PHE A 519 -18.06 5.23 -31.66
N THR A 520 -18.90 5.38 -30.63
CA THR A 520 -20.25 4.79 -30.56
C THR A 520 -21.28 5.89 -30.37
N LYS A 521 -22.56 5.51 -30.26
CA LYS A 521 -23.65 6.44 -29.90
C LYS A 521 -23.92 6.46 -28.38
N ALA A 522 -22.94 6.04 -27.56
CA ALA A 522 -23.08 6.04 -26.12
C ALA A 522 -23.36 7.45 -25.57
N ALA A 523 -24.22 7.53 -24.57
CA ALA A 523 -24.51 8.79 -23.92
C ALA A 523 -23.32 9.30 -23.11
N THR A 524 -23.07 10.61 -23.21
CA THR A 524 -22.05 11.26 -22.37
C THR A 524 -22.58 11.44 -20.95
N ASP A 525 -21.99 10.73 -19.99
CA ASP A 525 -22.26 10.91 -18.57
C ASP A 525 -21.43 12.06 -17.95
N GLU A 526 -21.64 12.33 -16.67
CA GLU A 526 -20.92 13.39 -15.95
C GLU A 526 -19.42 13.06 -15.81
N CYS A 527 -19.08 11.78 -15.59
CA CYS A 527 -17.69 11.32 -15.51
C CYS A 527 -16.97 11.58 -16.84
N TYR A 528 -17.60 11.23 -17.96
CA TYR A 528 -17.09 11.50 -19.28
C TYR A 528 -16.88 13.01 -19.52
N ARG A 529 -17.88 13.86 -19.19
CA ARG A 529 -17.77 15.31 -19.35
C ARG A 529 -16.65 15.93 -18.51
N ARG A 530 -16.40 15.43 -17.33
CA ARG A 530 -15.24 15.86 -16.50
C ARG A 530 -13.92 15.47 -17.13
N GLN A 531 -13.85 14.27 -17.71
CA GLN A 531 -12.63 13.77 -18.36
C GLN A 531 -12.37 14.42 -19.72
N GLN A 532 -13.39 14.71 -20.50
CA GLN A 532 -13.30 15.35 -21.82
C GLN A 532 -13.10 16.87 -21.72
N ASN A 533 -12.17 17.28 -20.87
CA ASN A 533 -11.77 18.67 -20.70
C ASN A 533 -10.57 18.98 -21.62
N PRO A 534 -10.69 19.93 -22.60
CA PRO A 534 -9.61 20.31 -23.49
C PRO A 534 -8.33 20.74 -22.77
N GLU A 535 -8.47 21.43 -21.63
CA GLU A 535 -7.33 21.84 -20.82
C GLU A 535 -6.57 20.67 -20.20
N ALA A 536 -7.30 19.64 -19.74
CA ALA A 536 -6.69 18.41 -19.22
C ALA A 536 -5.95 17.65 -20.32
N ASN A 537 -6.49 17.61 -21.55
CA ASN A 537 -5.80 17.04 -22.70
C ASN A 537 -4.49 17.77 -23.01
N GLU A 538 -4.51 19.11 -23.07
CA GLU A 538 -3.29 19.90 -23.32
C GLU A 538 -2.26 19.76 -22.19
N ARG A 539 -2.69 19.70 -20.93
CA ARG A 539 -1.79 19.41 -19.81
C ARG A 539 -1.15 18.03 -19.95
N GLY A 540 -1.93 16.99 -20.23
CA GLY A 540 -1.42 15.63 -20.43
C GLY A 540 -0.45 15.57 -21.62
N LYS A 541 -0.75 16.24 -22.73
CA LYS A 541 0.12 16.36 -23.90
C LYS A 541 1.45 17.03 -23.57
N ALA A 542 1.42 18.09 -22.76
CA ALA A 542 2.63 18.77 -22.30
C ALA A 542 3.49 17.89 -21.41
N VAL A 543 2.87 17.14 -20.49
CA VAL A 543 3.55 16.14 -19.63
C VAL A 543 4.21 15.08 -20.51
N PHE A 544 3.48 14.49 -21.46
CA PHE A 544 3.99 13.47 -22.36
C PHE A 544 5.21 13.94 -23.15
N LYS A 545 5.12 15.12 -23.79
CA LYS A 545 6.21 15.70 -24.57
C LYS A 545 7.47 15.94 -23.72
N ARG A 546 7.31 16.44 -22.50
CA ARG A 546 8.43 16.70 -21.59
C ARG A 546 9.12 15.41 -21.16
N ARG A 547 8.33 14.39 -20.86
CA ARG A 547 8.84 13.11 -20.35
C ARG A 547 9.42 12.21 -21.43
N ASN A 548 8.90 12.31 -22.65
CA ASN A 548 9.22 11.41 -23.76
C ASN A 548 9.58 12.21 -25.02
N PRO A 549 10.71 12.96 -25.03
CA PRO A 549 11.11 13.77 -26.18
C PRO A 549 11.32 12.92 -27.45
N ASP A 550 11.79 11.68 -27.31
CA ASP A 550 12.00 10.74 -28.43
C ASP A 550 10.68 10.33 -29.07
N ALA A 551 9.62 10.17 -28.29
CA ALA A 551 8.28 9.85 -28.78
C ALA A 551 7.72 10.91 -29.72
N VAL A 552 8.09 12.18 -29.50
CA VAL A 552 7.70 13.30 -30.37
C VAL A 552 8.37 13.16 -31.74
N ALA A 553 9.66 12.82 -31.76
CA ALA A 553 10.42 12.58 -32.98
C ALA A 553 9.92 11.34 -33.76
N GLU A 554 9.41 10.33 -33.06
CA GLU A 554 8.84 9.11 -33.64
C GLU A 554 7.37 9.26 -34.08
N GLY A 555 6.77 10.43 -33.95
CA GLY A 555 5.39 10.69 -34.41
C GLY A 555 4.28 10.16 -33.49
N TRP A 556 4.57 9.88 -32.23
CA TRP A 556 3.56 9.49 -31.22
C TRP A 556 2.61 10.62 -30.81
N VAL A 557 2.96 11.85 -31.18
CA VAL A 557 2.16 13.05 -30.92
C VAL A 557 1.76 13.67 -32.24
N PRO A 558 0.46 13.82 -32.53
CA PRO A 558 -0.03 14.54 -33.71
C PRO A 558 0.31 16.03 -33.69
#